data_3bcb983cc2d51249ed485871eb8f4c64
#
_entry.id   3bcb983cc2d51249ed485871eb8f4c64
#
_cell.length_a   1.000
_cell.length_b   1.000
_cell.length_c   1.000
_cell.angle_alpha   90.00
_cell.angle_beta   90.00
_cell.angle_gamma   90.00
#
_symmetry.space_group_name_H-M   'P 1'
#
loop_
_entity.id
_entity.type
_entity.pdbx_description
1 polymer ?
#
loop_
_entity_poly.entity_id
_entity_poly.type
_entity_poly.pdbx_seq_one_letter_code
_entity_poly.pdbx_strand_id
1 'polypeptide(L)'
;MPVCPTGRAGRRIPIDFLFQLKTLATSTRQFEVIVIGGGHAGTEAALAAARLGVRTLLLTHNADTLGQMSCNPAIGGIGKSHLVKEIDALGGLMAHAADMAGIHFRVLNASKGPAVRATRAQADRVLYRGAVRHALENQPNLHIFQQSVDDLVVSDDRVCGVKTGMGLVFHAPAVVLTVGTFLGGRIHIGKDSHAGGRAGDPPANVLAARLRELPLRVARLKTGTPPRIDGRSIDYSRLAEQQGDRPLPVMSYLGNADGHPRQVSCHITHTCEQTHDIIRGGLVDSPMATGAIEGAGPRYCPSIEDKVVRFAGKASHQIFIEPEGLDTHEVYPNGISTSLAFDVQERLVRSITGFEQAHITRPGYAIEYDFFDPRDLQASLETRVIGGLFLAGQINGTTGYEEAAAQGLIAGLNAARQVQGRAPWTPRRDEAY
;
A
#
# COMPACT_ATOMS: atom_id res chain seq x y z
N MET A 1 -76.01 11.97 3.88
CA MET A 1 -74.99 10.99 4.24
C MET A 1 -74.67 10.14 3.01
N PRO A 2 -73.48 10.26 2.35
CA PRO A 2 -73.08 9.30 1.31
C PRO A 2 -72.15 8.26 1.90
N VAL A 3 -72.43 7.04 1.54
CA VAL A 3 -71.70 5.79 1.90
C VAL A 3 -70.35 5.72 1.23
N CYS A 4 -69.32 5.37 2.00
CA CYS A 4 -67.95 5.14 1.55
C CYS A 4 -67.85 3.75 0.88
N PRO A 5 -67.24 3.57 -0.30
CA PRO A 5 -66.99 2.25 -0.84
C PRO A 5 -65.69 1.69 -0.30
N THR A 6 -65.77 0.59 0.44
CA THR A 6 -64.66 -0.32 0.78
C THR A 6 -64.29 -1.16 -0.44
N GLY A 7 -63.02 -1.23 -0.78
CA GLY A 7 -62.54 -2.17 -1.80
C GLY A 7 -61.15 -1.83 -2.33
N ARG A 8 -60.06 -1.90 -1.52
CA ARG A 8 -58.70 -1.98 -2.05
C ARG A 8 -58.44 -3.45 -2.44
N ALA A 9 -58.59 -3.75 -3.72
CA ALA A 9 -58.04 -4.97 -4.30
C ALA A 9 -56.49 -4.89 -4.24
N GLY A 10 -55.91 -5.70 -3.39
CA GLY A 10 -54.45 -5.88 -3.34
C GLY A 10 -53.98 -6.41 -4.69
N ARG A 11 -53.26 -5.58 -5.44
CA ARG A 11 -52.53 -6.04 -6.65
C ARG A 11 -51.50 -7.06 -6.20
N ARG A 12 -51.74 -8.35 -6.47
CA ARG A 12 -50.71 -9.38 -6.36
C ARG A 12 -49.63 -9.07 -7.40
N ILE A 13 -48.41 -8.83 -6.93
CA ILE A 13 -47.23 -8.71 -7.82
C ILE A 13 -47.06 -10.07 -8.48
N PRO A 14 -46.94 -10.14 -9.84
CA PRO A 14 -46.78 -11.40 -10.52
C PRO A 14 -45.51 -12.10 -10.03
N ILE A 15 -45.58 -13.42 -9.84
CA ILE A 15 -44.43 -14.26 -9.38
C ILE A 15 -43.23 -14.11 -10.34
N ASP A 16 -43.48 -13.94 -11.63
CA ASP A 16 -42.44 -13.70 -12.66
C ASP A 16 -41.69 -12.39 -12.42
N PHE A 17 -42.33 -11.34 -11.93
CA PHE A 17 -41.68 -10.07 -11.62
C PHE A 17 -40.73 -10.20 -10.39
N LEU A 18 -41.14 -10.99 -9.39
CA LEU A 18 -40.29 -11.32 -8.24
C LEU A 18 -39.13 -12.22 -8.63
N PHE A 19 -39.30 -13.12 -9.60
CA PHE A 19 -38.25 -13.95 -10.14
C PHE A 19 -37.27 -13.13 -10.97
N GLN A 20 -37.74 -12.21 -11.83
CA GLN A 20 -36.91 -11.27 -12.57
C GLN A 20 -36.13 -10.32 -11.65
N LEU A 21 -36.71 -9.81 -10.58
CA LEU A 21 -36.03 -8.99 -9.58
C LEU A 21 -34.94 -9.79 -8.83
N LYS A 22 -35.20 -11.06 -8.48
CA LYS A 22 -34.18 -11.94 -7.91
C LYS A 22 -33.04 -12.22 -8.90
N THR A 23 -33.35 -12.47 -10.16
CA THR A 23 -32.36 -12.73 -11.22
C THR A 23 -31.52 -11.48 -11.52
N LEU A 24 -32.13 -10.28 -11.55
CA LEU A 24 -31.43 -9.01 -11.68
C LEU A 24 -30.52 -8.72 -10.48
N ALA A 25 -31.02 -8.95 -9.24
CA ALA A 25 -30.23 -8.77 -8.02
C ALA A 25 -29.06 -9.75 -7.93
N THR A 26 -29.19 -10.96 -8.51
CA THR A 26 -28.11 -11.96 -8.55
C THR A 26 -27.08 -11.60 -9.63
N SER A 27 -27.51 -11.08 -10.78
CA SER A 27 -26.60 -10.70 -11.87
C SER A 27 -25.69 -9.52 -11.54
N THR A 28 -26.13 -8.60 -10.67
CA THR A 28 -25.34 -7.44 -10.23
C THR A 28 -24.22 -7.79 -9.26
N ARG A 29 -24.23 -8.98 -8.65
CA ARG A 29 -23.25 -9.46 -7.69
C ARG A 29 -22.32 -10.56 -8.23
N GLN A 30 -22.36 -10.80 -9.51
CA GLN A 30 -21.48 -11.76 -10.18
C GLN A 30 -20.38 -11.03 -10.93
N PHE A 31 -19.15 -11.38 -10.65
CA PHE A 31 -17.94 -10.86 -11.29
C PHE A 31 -17.09 -12.05 -11.76
N GLU A 32 -16.11 -11.78 -12.61
CA GLU A 32 -15.15 -12.79 -13.03
C GLU A 32 -13.91 -12.75 -12.12
N VAL A 33 -13.50 -11.54 -11.73
CA VAL A 33 -12.39 -11.32 -10.80
C VAL A 33 -12.83 -10.36 -9.69
N ILE A 34 -12.52 -10.67 -8.44
CA ILE A 34 -12.66 -9.77 -7.30
C ILE A 34 -11.25 -9.46 -6.76
N VAL A 35 -10.95 -8.18 -6.59
CA VAL A 35 -9.71 -7.70 -5.95
C VAL A 35 -10.05 -7.09 -4.61
N ILE A 36 -9.35 -7.48 -3.55
CA ILE A 36 -9.57 -7.00 -2.17
C ILE A 36 -8.39 -6.15 -1.74
N GLY A 37 -8.63 -4.86 -1.49
CA GLY A 37 -7.65 -3.87 -1.10
C GLY A 37 -7.31 -2.88 -2.20
N GLY A 38 -7.36 -1.58 -1.88
CA GLY A 38 -7.15 -0.46 -2.82
C GLY A 38 -5.74 0.14 -2.77
N GLY A 39 -4.73 -0.60 -2.26
CA GLY A 39 -3.32 -0.20 -2.28
C GLY A 39 -2.65 -0.45 -3.63
N HIS A 40 -1.33 -0.25 -3.72
CA HIS A 40 -0.59 -0.38 -4.99
C HIS A 40 -0.74 -1.75 -5.67
N ALA A 41 -0.76 -2.83 -4.92
CA ALA A 41 -1.01 -4.16 -5.48
C ALA A 41 -2.44 -4.29 -6.03
N GLY A 42 -3.44 -3.83 -5.26
CA GLY A 42 -4.84 -3.96 -5.67
C GLY A 42 -5.21 -3.07 -6.85
N THR A 43 -4.67 -1.87 -6.92
CA THR A 43 -4.90 -0.95 -8.05
C THR A 43 -4.35 -1.53 -9.35
N GLU A 44 -3.12 -2.05 -9.35
CA GLU A 44 -2.54 -2.69 -10.53
C GLU A 44 -3.25 -4.00 -10.89
N ALA A 45 -3.63 -4.82 -9.88
CA ALA A 45 -4.38 -6.06 -10.14
C ALA A 45 -5.74 -5.79 -10.78
N ALA A 46 -6.49 -4.82 -10.26
CA ALA A 46 -7.80 -4.47 -10.77
C ALA A 46 -7.74 -3.92 -12.20
N LEU A 47 -6.78 -3.03 -12.46
CA LEU A 47 -6.55 -2.47 -13.80
C LEU A 47 -6.11 -3.56 -14.79
N ALA A 48 -5.18 -4.44 -14.41
CA ALA A 48 -4.70 -5.52 -15.27
C ALA A 48 -5.83 -6.47 -15.65
N ALA A 49 -6.66 -6.89 -14.68
CA ALA A 49 -7.79 -7.77 -14.94
C ALA A 49 -8.84 -7.10 -15.86
N ALA A 50 -9.24 -5.86 -15.53
CA ALA A 50 -10.25 -5.13 -16.29
C ALA A 50 -9.83 -4.82 -17.74
N ARG A 51 -8.54 -4.50 -17.96
CA ARG A 51 -7.97 -4.26 -19.31
C ARG A 51 -7.96 -5.52 -20.18
N LEU A 52 -7.90 -6.71 -19.59
CA LEU A 52 -8.05 -7.97 -20.30
C LEU A 52 -9.51 -8.30 -20.65
N GLY A 53 -10.45 -7.38 -20.36
CA GLY A 53 -11.85 -7.47 -20.73
C GLY A 53 -12.71 -8.28 -19.77
N VAL A 54 -12.20 -8.68 -18.60
CA VAL A 54 -13.00 -9.41 -17.60
C VAL A 54 -13.71 -8.46 -16.64
N ARG A 55 -14.93 -8.79 -16.25
CA ARG A 55 -15.72 -8.00 -15.31
C ARG A 55 -15.11 -8.10 -13.91
N THR A 56 -14.49 -7.01 -13.49
CA THR A 56 -13.69 -6.94 -12.25
C THR A 56 -14.36 -6.09 -11.19
N LEU A 57 -14.33 -6.55 -9.93
CA LEU A 57 -14.75 -5.79 -8.75
C LEU A 57 -13.53 -5.48 -7.87
N LEU A 58 -13.32 -4.20 -7.56
CA LEU A 58 -12.37 -3.77 -6.54
C LEU A 58 -13.12 -3.44 -5.25
N LEU A 59 -12.88 -4.22 -4.20
CA LEU A 59 -13.40 -3.99 -2.86
C LEU A 59 -12.35 -3.29 -1.99
N THR A 60 -12.73 -2.19 -1.38
CA THR A 60 -11.88 -1.45 -0.43
C THR A 60 -12.69 -1.00 0.77
N HIS A 61 -12.10 -0.97 1.95
CA HIS A 61 -12.78 -0.44 3.15
C HIS A 61 -12.99 1.08 3.07
N ASN A 62 -12.19 1.81 2.27
CA ASN A 62 -12.32 3.24 2.07
C ASN A 62 -11.92 3.62 0.64
N ALA A 63 -12.87 4.10 -0.16
CA ALA A 63 -12.64 4.52 -1.54
C ALA A 63 -11.80 5.81 -1.64
N ASP A 64 -11.82 6.65 -0.61
CA ASP A 64 -11.03 7.89 -0.58
C ASP A 64 -9.54 7.64 -0.37
N THR A 65 -9.15 6.41 -0.03
CA THR A 65 -7.75 6.01 0.16
C THR A 65 -7.20 5.09 -0.93
N LEU A 66 -7.86 5.01 -2.08
CA LEU A 66 -7.35 4.28 -3.25
C LEU A 66 -5.99 4.84 -3.69
N GLY A 67 -4.99 3.98 -3.83
CA GLY A 67 -3.63 4.39 -4.18
C GLY A 67 -2.86 5.12 -3.06
N GLN A 68 -3.35 5.09 -1.82
CA GLN A 68 -2.75 5.79 -0.70
C GLN A 68 -1.31 5.34 -0.43
N MET A 69 -0.38 6.29 -0.44
CA MET A 69 0.99 6.10 0.00
C MET A 69 1.07 6.14 1.53
N SER A 70 1.11 5.00 2.19
CA SER A 70 1.02 4.92 3.66
C SER A 70 2.30 5.33 4.38
N CYS A 71 3.45 5.16 3.73
CA CYS A 71 4.77 5.49 4.27
C CYS A 71 5.37 6.69 3.49
N ASN A 72 6.63 6.62 3.08
CA ASN A 72 7.26 7.66 2.27
C ASN A 72 6.50 7.85 0.94
N PRO A 73 6.09 9.08 0.57
CA PRO A 73 5.47 9.33 -0.73
C PRO A 73 6.53 9.40 -1.85
N ALA A 74 7.24 8.31 -2.05
CA ALA A 74 8.27 8.20 -3.08
C ALA A 74 8.12 6.91 -3.89
N ILE A 75 8.31 7.00 -5.19
CA ILE A 75 8.33 5.88 -6.13
C ILE A 75 9.71 5.77 -6.78
N GLY A 76 10.19 4.55 -6.91
CA GLY A 76 11.47 4.26 -7.53
C GLY A 76 12.64 4.22 -6.54
N GLY A 77 13.84 4.28 -7.07
CA GLY A 77 15.08 4.03 -6.36
C GLY A 77 15.80 2.78 -6.86
N ILE A 78 16.96 2.48 -6.27
CA ILE A 78 17.81 1.37 -6.71
C ILE A 78 17.06 0.03 -6.53
N GLY A 79 16.99 -0.77 -7.60
CA GLY A 79 16.23 -2.02 -7.65
C GLY A 79 14.71 -1.83 -7.81
N LYS A 80 14.17 -0.70 -7.40
CA LYS A 80 12.73 -0.40 -7.40
C LYS A 80 12.26 0.23 -8.72
N SER A 81 13.01 1.19 -9.27
CA SER A 81 12.66 1.81 -10.55
C SER A 81 12.74 0.82 -11.72
N HIS A 82 13.50 -0.26 -11.60
CA HIS A 82 13.50 -1.36 -12.58
C HIS A 82 12.11 -2.02 -12.63
N LEU A 83 11.55 -2.36 -11.47
CA LEU A 83 10.17 -2.88 -11.38
C LEU A 83 9.14 -1.88 -11.92
N VAL A 84 9.28 -0.59 -11.59
CA VAL A 84 8.37 0.46 -12.10
C VAL A 84 8.38 0.50 -13.63
N LYS A 85 9.56 0.37 -14.25
CA LYS A 85 9.70 0.34 -15.71
C LYS A 85 9.08 -0.93 -16.34
N GLU A 86 9.20 -2.07 -15.68
CA GLU A 86 8.55 -3.31 -16.12
C GLU A 86 7.02 -3.24 -15.98
N ILE A 87 6.52 -2.70 -14.86
CA ILE A 87 5.09 -2.44 -14.66
C ILE A 87 4.57 -1.53 -15.77
N ASP A 88 5.27 -0.44 -16.08
CA ASP A 88 4.90 0.52 -17.13
C ASP A 88 4.89 -0.13 -18.51
N ALA A 89 5.90 -0.92 -18.84
CA ALA A 89 6.00 -1.65 -20.11
C ALA A 89 4.85 -2.65 -20.32
N LEU A 90 4.31 -3.20 -19.23
CA LEU A 90 3.13 -4.07 -19.23
C LEU A 90 1.80 -3.29 -19.16
N GLY A 91 1.85 -1.97 -19.25
CA GLY A 91 0.67 -1.10 -19.21
C GLY A 91 0.15 -0.80 -17.80
N GLY A 92 0.97 -0.97 -16.75
CA GLY A 92 0.62 -0.58 -15.38
C GLY A 92 0.54 0.93 -15.20
N LEU A 93 -0.01 1.36 -14.07
CA LEU A 93 -0.32 2.77 -13.80
C LEU A 93 0.79 3.50 -13.04
N MET A 94 1.57 2.79 -12.22
CA MET A 94 2.43 3.39 -11.19
C MET A 94 3.38 4.46 -11.74
N ALA A 95 4.04 4.21 -12.88
CA ALA A 95 4.98 5.15 -13.46
C ALA A 95 4.30 6.44 -13.92
N HIS A 96 3.16 6.31 -14.61
CA HIS A 96 2.37 7.45 -15.07
C HIS A 96 1.83 8.27 -13.88
N ALA A 97 1.29 7.63 -12.86
CA ALA A 97 0.85 8.32 -11.66
C ALA A 97 2.01 9.01 -10.91
N ALA A 98 3.22 8.42 -10.95
CA ALA A 98 4.42 9.04 -10.38
C ALA A 98 4.87 10.28 -11.17
N ASP A 99 4.74 10.29 -12.50
CA ASP A 99 5.00 11.48 -13.31
C ASP A 99 3.98 12.60 -13.03
N MET A 100 2.69 12.26 -12.93
CA MET A 100 1.63 13.23 -12.62
C MET A 100 1.71 13.83 -11.23
N ALA A 101 2.40 13.18 -10.30
CA ALA A 101 2.46 13.59 -8.89
C ALA A 101 3.87 13.91 -8.40
N GLY A 102 4.90 13.68 -9.20
CA GLY A 102 6.29 13.83 -8.80
C GLY A 102 6.70 15.29 -8.63
N ILE A 103 7.06 15.67 -7.42
CA ILE A 103 7.45 17.02 -7.05
C ILE A 103 8.97 17.20 -6.86
N HIS A 104 9.73 16.09 -6.91
CA HIS A 104 11.18 16.10 -6.89
C HIS A 104 11.71 14.79 -7.52
N PHE A 105 12.59 14.91 -8.51
CA PHE A 105 13.14 13.77 -9.24
C PHE A 105 14.66 13.70 -9.12
N ARG A 106 15.19 12.50 -8.90
CA ARG A 106 16.63 12.21 -8.91
C ARG A 106 16.93 10.92 -9.66
N VAL A 107 18.01 10.92 -10.42
CA VAL A 107 18.62 9.71 -10.98
C VAL A 107 19.74 9.26 -10.03
N LEU A 108 19.44 8.26 -9.21
CA LEU A 108 20.42 7.68 -8.30
C LEU A 108 21.46 6.89 -9.08
N ASN A 109 22.71 6.86 -8.58
CA ASN A 109 23.84 6.20 -9.24
C ASN A 109 24.07 6.66 -10.70
N ALA A 110 23.81 7.94 -11.02
CA ALA A 110 23.96 8.49 -12.37
C ALA A 110 25.40 8.30 -12.94
N SER A 111 26.41 8.32 -12.06
CA SER A 111 27.82 8.08 -12.42
C SER A 111 28.20 6.60 -12.57
N LYS A 112 27.27 5.67 -12.29
CA LYS A 112 27.50 4.21 -12.39
C LYS A 112 26.94 3.68 -13.71
N GLY A 113 27.13 2.39 -13.96
CA GLY A 113 26.59 1.75 -15.16
C GLY A 113 25.05 1.72 -15.22
N PRO A 114 24.46 1.51 -16.41
CA PRO A 114 23.01 1.57 -16.62
C PRO A 114 22.24 0.60 -15.71
N ALA A 115 22.79 -0.58 -15.42
CA ALA A 115 22.13 -1.61 -14.61
C ALA A 115 21.80 -1.17 -13.17
N VAL A 116 22.45 -0.13 -12.66
CA VAL A 116 22.25 0.38 -11.29
C VAL A 116 21.73 1.83 -11.25
N ARG A 117 21.56 2.45 -12.41
CA ARG A 117 20.90 3.77 -12.49
C ARG A 117 19.41 3.62 -12.14
N ALA A 118 18.92 4.50 -11.31
CA ALA A 118 17.59 4.36 -10.80
C ALA A 118 16.91 5.73 -10.61
N THR A 119 15.82 5.98 -11.32
CA THR A 119 15.00 7.17 -11.11
C THR A 119 14.22 7.04 -9.80
N ARG A 120 14.19 8.11 -9.02
CA ARG A 120 13.37 8.22 -7.82
C ARG A 120 12.57 9.51 -7.89
N ALA A 121 11.27 9.40 -7.72
CA ALA A 121 10.35 10.53 -7.64
C ALA A 121 9.81 10.63 -6.21
N GLN A 122 9.98 11.80 -5.58
CA GLN A 122 9.18 12.18 -4.41
C GLN A 122 7.85 12.72 -4.94
N ALA A 123 6.74 12.22 -4.43
CA ALA A 123 5.42 12.52 -4.94
C ALA A 123 4.57 13.33 -3.95
N ASP A 124 3.70 14.17 -4.47
CA ASP A 124 2.58 14.72 -3.73
C ASP A 124 1.54 13.61 -3.54
N ARG A 125 1.20 13.32 -2.26
CA ARG A 125 0.26 12.24 -1.91
C ARG A 125 -1.13 12.47 -2.49
N VAL A 126 -1.59 13.72 -2.54
CA VAL A 126 -2.93 14.07 -3.01
C VAL A 126 -3.01 13.90 -4.52
N LEU A 127 -2.00 14.40 -5.24
CA LEU A 127 -1.92 14.27 -6.69
C LEU A 127 -1.78 12.79 -7.11
N TYR A 128 -0.92 12.03 -6.45
CA TYR A 128 -0.75 10.60 -6.75
C TYR A 128 -2.05 9.81 -6.55
N ARG A 129 -2.70 10.00 -5.40
CA ARG A 129 -3.99 9.37 -5.12
C ARG A 129 -5.06 9.81 -6.12
N GLY A 130 -5.10 11.09 -6.49
CA GLY A 130 -6.00 11.62 -7.52
C GLY A 130 -5.80 10.94 -8.87
N ALA A 131 -4.54 10.78 -9.32
CA ALA A 131 -4.20 10.10 -10.56
C ALA A 131 -4.63 8.63 -10.55
N VAL A 132 -4.38 7.92 -9.45
CA VAL A 132 -4.78 6.51 -9.28
C VAL A 132 -6.30 6.39 -9.29
N ARG A 133 -7.01 7.21 -8.52
CA ARG A 133 -8.48 7.20 -8.46
C ARG A 133 -9.10 7.47 -9.82
N HIS A 134 -8.61 8.49 -10.53
CA HIS A 134 -9.09 8.82 -11.88
C HIS A 134 -8.94 7.64 -12.85
N ALA A 135 -7.80 6.97 -12.83
CA ALA A 135 -7.58 5.82 -13.69
C ALA A 135 -8.52 4.64 -13.37
N LEU A 136 -8.76 4.37 -12.09
CA LEU A 136 -9.65 3.29 -11.65
C LEU A 136 -11.12 3.58 -12.00
N GLU A 137 -11.60 4.79 -11.75
CA GLU A 137 -13.00 5.17 -11.99
C GLU A 137 -13.35 5.24 -13.49
N ASN A 138 -12.35 5.47 -14.36
CA ASN A 138 -12.55 5.54 -15.80
C ASN A 138 -12.17 4.24 -16.54
N GLN A 139 -11.78 3.18 -15.82
CA GLN A 139 -11.43 1.92 -16.46
C GLN A 139 -12.68 1.11 -16.83
N PRO A 140 -12.92 0.82 -18.14
CA PRO A 140 -13.98 -0.10 -18.53
C PRO A 140 -13.85 -1.48 -17.85
N ASN A 141 -14.95 -2.14 -17.60
CA ASN A 141 -15.07 -3.44 -16.92
C ASN A 141 -14.64 -3.45 -15.45
N LEU A 142 -14.27 -2.31 -14.85
CA LEU A 142 -13.93 -2.18 -13.44
C LEU A 142 -15.08 -1.55 -12.66
N HIS A 143 -15.46 -2.19 -11.56
CA HIS A 143 -16.42 -1.70 -10.59
C HIS A 143 -15.72 -1.52 -9.25
N ILE A 144 -15.97 -0.42 -8.58
CA ILE A 144 -15.43 -0.13 -7.24
C ILE A 144 -16.57 -0.20 -6.24
N PHE A 145 -16.36 -0.88 -5.12
CA PHE A 145 -17.33 -0.94 -4.05
C PHE A 145 -16.67 -0.79 -2.69
N GLN A 146 -17.17 0.15 -1.91
CA GLN A 146 -16.62 0.44 -0.58
C GLN A 146 -17.26 -0.44 0.47
N GLN A 147 -16.56 -1.50 0.86
CA GLN A 147 -16.87 -2.35 2.02
C GLN A 147 -15.60 -3.11 2.45
N SER A 148 -15.49 -3.39 3.76
CA SER A 148 -14.56 -4.39 4.25
C SER A 148 -14.98 -5.79 3.80
N VAL A 149 -14.00 -6.65 3.56
CA VAL A 149 -14.24 -8.09 3.34
C VAL A 149 -13.89 -8.82 4.63
N ASP A 150 -14.81 -9.63 5.11
CA ASP A 150 -14.69 -10.37 6.37
C ASP A 150 -14.46 -11.86 6.14
N ASP A 151 -14.87 -12.40 4.97
CA ASP A 151 -14.79 -13.84 4.71
C ASP A 151 -14.61 -14.15 3.21
N LEU A 152 -14.04 -15.31 2.93
CA LEU A 152 -13.97 -15.92 1.61
C LEU A 152 -15.01 -17.02 1.49
N VAL A 153 -15.77 -17.02 0.40
CA VAL A 153 -16.64 -18.15 0.04
C VAL A 153 -15.78 -19.18 -0.67
N VAL A 154 -15.57 -20.32 -0.02
CA VAL A 154 -14.77 -21.44 -0.54
C VAL A 154 -15.64 -22.69 -0.61
N SER A 155 -15.59 -23.43 -1.72
CA SER A 155 -16.23 -24.72 -1.92
C SER A 155 -15.29 -25.61 -2.72
N ASP A 156 -15.13 -26.85 -2.29
CA ASP A 156 -14.31 -27.87 -2.97
C ASP A 156 -12.88 -27.37 -3.30
N ASP A 157 -12.21 -26.78 -2.30
CA ASP A 157 -10.88 -26.19 -2.40
C ASP A 157 -10.75 -25.11 -3.50
N ARG A 158 -11.84 -24.44 -3.82
CA ARG A 158 -11.86 -23.31 -4.75
C ARG A 158 -12.58 -22.10 -4.15
N VAL A 159 -12.03 -20.91 -4.43
CA VAL A 159 -12.75 -19.68 -4.08
C VAL A 159 -13.92 -19.50 -5.04
N CYS A 160 -15.09 -19.12 -4.49
CA CYS A 160 -16.32 -18.85 -5.23
C CYS A 160 -16.82 -17.42 -5.03
N GLY A 161 -16.15 -16.64 -4.20
CA GLY A 161 -16.52 -15.25 -3.90
C GLY A 161 -16.04 -14.76 -2.55
N VAL A 162 -16.65 -13.68 -2.10
CA VAL A 162 -16.33 -13.01 -0.84
C VAL A 162 -17.58 -12.55 -0.13
N LYS A 163 -17.50 -12.44 1.21
CA LYS A 163 -18.55 -11.87 2.06
C LYS A 163 -18.01 -10.61 2.74
N THR A 164 -18.78 -9.52 2.65
CA THR A 164 -18.43 -8.24 3.28
C THR A 164 -18.90 -8.16 4.73
N GLY A 165 -18.38 -7.20 5.48
CA GLY A 165 -18.78 -6.93 6.86
C GLY A 165 -20.26 -6.61 7.05
N MET A 166 -20.95 -6.12 6.00
CA MET A 166 -22.41 -5.95 6.00
C MET A 166 -23.18 -7.24 5.62
N GLY A 167 -22.49 -8.35 5.38
CA GLY A 167 -23.11 -9.61 4.99
C GLY A 167 -23.47 -9.72 3.50
N LEU A 168 -23.06 -8.76 2.66
CA LEU A 168 -23.23 -8.87 1.20
C LEU A 168 -22.27 -9.92 0.66
N VAL A 169 -22.77 -10.77 -0.25
CA VAL A 169 -21.96 -11.77 -0.93
C VAL A 169 -21.78 -11.38 -2.39
N PHE A 170 -20.53 -11.34 -2.84
CA PHE A 170 -20.14 -11.17 -4.24
C PHE A 170 -19.50 -12.47 -4.73
N HIS A 171 -19.91 -12.95 -5.88
CA HIS A 171 -19.42 -14.21 -6.46
C HIS A 171 -18.40 -13.93 -7.57
N ALA A 172 -17.31 -14.68 -7.56
CA ALA A 172 -16.32 -14.73 -8.63
C ALA A 172 -15.49 -16.03 -8.53
N PRO A 173 -15.09 -16.62 -9.66
CA PRO A 173 -14.22 -17.78 -9.70
C PRO A 173 -12.75 -17.46 -9.39
N ALA A 174 -12.36 -16.17 -9.37
CA ALA A 174 -11.02 -15.73 -9.01
C ALA A 174 -11.06 -14.53 -8.06
N VAL A 175 -10.25 -14.59 -7.00
CA VAL A 175 -10.11 -13.55 -5.97
C VAL A 175 -8.63 -13.23 -5.76
N VAL A 176 -8.29 -11.93 -5.77
CA VAL A 176 -6.93 -11.43 -5.52
C VAL A 176 -6.91 -10.68 -4.19
N LEU A 177 -6.17 -11.20 -3.20
CA LEU A 177 -5.99 -10.56 -1.89
C LEU A 177 -4.77 -9.64 -1.90
N THR A 178 -4.98 -8.36 -1.58
CA THR A 178 -3.93 -7.32 -1.58
C THR A 178 -3.99 -6.44 -0.33
N VAL A 179 -4.28 -7.04 0.81
CA VAL A 179 -4.72 -6.37 2.05
C VAL A 179 -3.62 -5.63 2.84
N GLY A 180 -2.37 -5.68 2.41
CA GLY A 180 -1.28 -4.87 2.98
C GLY A 180 -1.05 -5.14 4.47
N THR A 181 -0.87 -4.07 5.27
CA THR A 181 -0.61 -4.13 6.71
C THR A 181 -1.87 -4.30 7.57
N PHE A 182 -3.03 -4.56 6.96
CA PHE A 182 -4.32 -4.57 7.67
C PHE A 182 -4.67 -5.90 8.33
N LEU A 183 -4.14 -7.03 7.83
CA LEU A 183 -4.42 -8.36 8.41
C LEU A 183 -3.82 -8.50 9.81
N GLY A 184 -4.69 -8.60 10.80
CA GLY A 184 -4.27 -8.69 12.19
C GLY A 184 -3.39 -7.52 12.61
N GLY A 185 -3.59 -6.35 11.98
CA GLY A 185 -2.75 -5.17 12.13
C GLY A 185 -2.75 -4.62 13.54
N ARG A 186 -1.55 -4.34 14.08
CA ARG A 186 -1.34 -3.77 15.41
C ARG A 186 -0.27 -2.69 15.37
N ILE A 187 -0.63 -1.49 15.81
CA ILE A 187 0.26 -0.33 15.88
C ILE A 187 0.90 -0.28 17.26
N HIS A 188 2.21 0.04 17.31
CA HIS A 188 3.00 0.14 18.52
C HIS A 188 3.73 1.48 18.59
N ILE A 189 3.64 2.17 19.74
CA ILE A 189 4.38 3.40 20.08
C ILE A 189 4.84 3.26 21.54
N GLY A 190 6.13 3.06 21.77
CA GLY A 190 6.62 2.73 23.10
C GLY A 190 5.92 1.49 23.67
N LYS A 191 5.40 1.59 24.88
CA LYS A 191 4.64 0.53 25.55
C LYS A 191 3.19 0.42 25.07
N ASP A 192 2.67 1.44 24.39
CA ASP A 192 1.30 1.47 23.94
C ASP A 192 1.11 0.71 22.64
N SER A 193 0.02 -0.04 22.56
CA SER A 193 -0.37 -0.72 21.33
C SER A 193 -1.88 -0.75 21.16
N HIS A 194 -2.32 -0.64 19.90
CA HIS A 194 -3.73 -0.74 19.54
C HIS A 194 -3.92 -1.40 18.19
N ALA A 195 -5.11 -1.94 17.95
CA ALA A 195 -5.48 -2.51 16.67
C ALA A 195 -5.58 -1.40 15.60
N GLY A 196 -4.94 -1.61 14.45
CA GLY A 196 -4.97 -0.67 13.34
C GLY A 196 -4.27 -1.26 12.12
N GLY A 197 -4.76 -0.95 10.92
CA GLY A 197 -4.11 -1.33 9.66
C GLY A 197 -3.10 -0.28 9.19
N ARG A 198 -3.35 0.96 9.55
CA ARG A 198 -2.56 2.17 9.36
C ARG A 198 -3.04 3.19 10.39
N ALA A 199 -2.24 4.23 10.70
CA ALA A 199 -2.71 5.29 11.59
C ALA A 199 -4.02 5.91 11.09
N GLY A 200 -5.07 5.84 11.91
CA GLY A 200 -6.42 6.30 11.59
C GLY A 200 -7.31 5.31 10.84
N ASP A 201 -6.81 4.17 10.40
CA ASP A 201 -7.59 3.15 9.69
C ASP A 201 -7.75 1.86 10.51
N PRO A 202 -8.95 1.26 10.52
CA PRO A 202 -9.20 0.01 11.25
C PRO A 202 -8.45 -1.18 10.61
N PRO A 203 -8.10 -2.23 11.38
CA PRO A 203 -7.51 -3.45 10.86
C PRO A 203 -8.58 -4.37 10.26
N ALA A 204 -8.14 -5.35 9.43
CA ALA A 204 -8.96 -6.43 8.91
C ALA A 204 -8.83 -7.69 9.79
N ASN A 205 -9.28 -7.61 11.05
CA ASN A 205 -9.10 -8.70 12.02
C ASN A 205 -10.00 -9.90 11.74
N VAL A 206 -11.24 -9.69 11.29
CA VAL A 206 -12.18 -10.77 10.97
C VAL A 206 -11.65 -11.59 9.80
N LEU A 207 -11.24 -10.92 8.72
CA LEU A 207 -10.60 -11.58 7.59
C LEU A 207 -9.29 -12.29 7.98
N ALA A 208 -8.46 -11.68 8.86
CA ALA A 208 -7.24 -12.29 9.34
C ALA A 208 -7.52 -13.61 10.10
N ALA A 209 -8.51 -13.62 10.99
CA ALA A 209 -8.93 -14.82 11.70
C ALA A 209 -9.36 -15.91 10.72
N ARG A 210 -10.19 -15.55 9.73
CA ARG A 210 -10.67 -16.49 8.70
C ARG A 210 -9.54 -17.08 7.85
N LEU A 211 -8.58 -16.25 7.43
CA LEU A 211 -7.45 -16.71 6.62
C LEU A 211 -6.50 -17.63 7.38
N ARG A 212 -6.38 -17.49 8.70
CA ARG A 212 -5.59 -18.39 9.56
C ARG A 212 -6.19 -19.80 9.70
N GLU A 213 -7.48 -19.98 9.39
CA GLU A 213 -8.13 -21.28 9.36
C GLU A 213 -7.82 -22.06 8.06
N LEU A 214 -7.33 -21.37 7.03
CA LEU A 214 -6.96 -21.97 5.76
C LEU A 214 -5.61 -22.70 5.89
N PRO A 215 -5.36 -23.74 5.08
CA PRO A 215 -4.11 -24.52 5.14
C PRO A 215 -2.94 -23.76 4.50
N LEU A 216 -2.71 -22.52 4.92
CA LEU A 216 -1.65 -21.61 4.49
C LEU A 216 -0.71 -21.31 5.66
N ARG A 217 0.57 -21.21 5.41
CA ARG A 217 1.56 -20.86 6.43
C ARG A 217 1.52 -19.36 6.71
N VAL A 218 1.13 -19.02 7.92
CA VAL A 218 1.02 -17.63 8.40
C VAL A 218 2.17 -17.31 9.34
N ALA A 219 2.74 -16.12 9.22
CA ALA A 219 3.67 -15.56 10.18
C ALA A 219 3.43 -14.04 10.31
N ARG A 220 4.23 -13.38 11.17
CA ARG A 220 4.11 -11.94 11.43
C ARG A 220 5.30 -11.20 10.85
N LEU A 221 5.03 -10.05 10.23
CA LEU A 221 6.05 -9.06 9.86
C LEU A 221 5.77 -7.73 10.54
N LYS A 222 6.83 -6.93 10.73
CA LYS A 222 6.71 -5.56 11.22
C LYS A 222 7.32 -4.60 10.22
N THR A 223 6.73 -3.44 10.07
CA THR A 223 7.35 -2.28 9.41
C THR A 223 7.16 -1.04 10.27
N GLY A 224 7.80 0.07 9.92
CA GLY A 224 7.72 1.30 10.69
C GLY A 224 7.69 2.55 9.82
N THR A 225 7.32 3.66 10.45
CA THR A 225 7.29 4.98 9.82
C THR A 225 7.89 6.02 10.77
N PRO A 226 8.56 7.07 10.27
CA PRO A 226 9.03 8.17 11.11
C PRO A 226 7.86 9.05 11.56
N PRO A 227 8.06 9.88 12.59
CA PRO A 227 7.15 10.96 12.90
C PRO A 227 7.02 11.91 11.70
N ARG A 228 5.88 12.58 11.56
CA ARG A 228 5.70 13.69 10.60
C ARG A 228 5.97 15.00 11.29
N ILE A 229 6.59 15.92 10.58
CA ILE A 229 7.01 17.22 11.11
C ILE A 229 6.27 18.32 10.37
N ASP A 230 5.83 19.35 11.10
CA ASP A 230 5.39 20.60 10.49
C ASP A 230 6.61 21.32 9.90
N GLY A 231 6.70 21.41 8.58
CA GLY A 231 7.81 22.03 7.87
C GLY A 231 8.04 23.49 8.25
N ARG A 232 7.03 24.20 8.75
CA ARG A 232 7.17 25.60 9.24
C ARG A 232 7.99 25.70 10.51
N SER A 233 8.15 24.59 11.24
CA SER A 233 8.94 24.51 12.47
C SER A 233 10.39 24.07 12.25
N ILE A 234 10.80 23.88 10.99
CA ILE A 234 12.15 23.48 10.59
C ILE A 234 12.97 24.73 10.20
N ASP A 235 14.17 24.83 10.71
CA ASP A 235 15.15 25.85 10.26
C ASP A 235 15.95 25.35 9.05
N TYR A 236 15.39 25.56 7.86
CA TYR A 236 16.00 25.13 6.60
C TYR A 236 17.34 25.83 6.29
N SER A 237 17.63 26.99 6.89
CA SER A 237 18.89 27.72 6.66
C SER A 237 20.11 26.93 7.13
N ARG A 238 19.91 25.95 8.02
CA ARG A 238 20.94 25.09 8.59
C ARG A 238 21.04 23.73 7.89
N LEU A 239 20.22 23.47 6.88
CA LEU A 239 20.14 22.19 6.17
C LEU A 239 20.78 22.30 4.79
N ALA A 240 21.34 21.20 4.31
CA ALA A 240 21.82 21.14 2.93
C ALA A 240 20.62 20.96 1.98
N GLU A 241 20.45 21.91 1.06
CA GLU A 241 19.43 21.79 0.01
C GLU A 241 19.81 20.71 -1.00
N GLN A 242 18.84 19.90 -1.39
CA GLN A 242 18.97 18.92 -2.47
C GLN A 242 17.94 19.23 -3.55
N GLN A 243 18.38 19.83 -4.62
CA GLN A 243 17.55 20.10 -5.80
C GLN A 243 17.32 18.82 -6.62
N GLY A 244 16.20 18.78 -7.34
CA GLY A 244 15.93 17.76 -8.35
C GLY A 244 16.88 17.84 -9.55
N ASP A 245 17.02 16.75 -10.27
CA ASP A 245 17.87 16.70 -11.47
C ASP A 245 17.30 17.52 -12.63
N ARG A 246 18.18 18.03 -13.47
CA ARG A 246 17.88 18.75 -14.71
C ARG A 246 18.69 18.13 -15.86
N PRO A 247 18.05 17.79 -17.03
CA PRO A 247 16.63 17.87 -17.32
C PRO A 247 15.81 16.92 -16.41
N LEU A 248 14.51 17.25 -16.22
CA LEU A 248 13.63 16.46 -15.34
C LEU A 248 13.51 15.01 -15.86
N PRO A 249 13.85 14.02 -15.02
CA PRO A 249 13.64 12.62 -15.38
C PRO A 249 12.15 12.29 -15.51
N VAL A 250 11.82 11.30 -16.34
CA VAL A 250 10.47 10.77 -16.55
C VAL A 250 10.42 9.30 -16.15
N MET A 251 9.39 8.90 -15.40
CA MET A 251 9.21 7.53 -14.93
C MET A 251 8.58 6.64 -16.00
N SER A 252 7.50 7.10 -16.65
CA SER A 252 6.77 6.34 -17.67
C SER A 252 7.44 6.43 -19.05
N TYR A 253 7.44 5.33 -19.81
CA TYR A 253 7.85 5.34 -21.20
C TYR A 253 6.95 6.18 -22.11
N LEU A 254 5.69 6.37 -21.71
CA LEU A 254 4.69 7.17 -22.43
C LEU A 254 4.56 8.59 -21.86
N GLY A 255 5.32 8.91 -20.79
CA GLY A 255 5.30 10.20 -20.12
C GLY A 255 6.17 11.26 -20.82
N ASN A 256 6.00 12.49 -20.42
CA ASN A 256 6.87 13.61 -20.74
C ASN A 256 7.02 14.54 -19.52
N ALA A 257 8.04 15.37 -19.52
CA ALA A 257 8.33 16.26 -18.39
C ALA A 257 7.35 17.47 -18.30
N ASP A 258 6.61 17.77 -19.36
CA ASP A 258 5.70 18.93 -19.40
C ASP A 258 4.46 18.71 -18.50
N GLY A 259 4.13 17.43 -18.25
CA GLY A 259 3.03 17.05 -17.36
C GLY A 259 3.39 17.03 -15.88
N HIS A 260 4.66 17.27 -15.51
CA HIS A 260 5.09 17.23 -14.12
C HIS A 260 4.58 18.45 -13.35
N PRO A 261 4.15 18.29 -12.09
CA PRO A 261 3.77 19.42 -11.24
C PRO A 261 4.98 20.29 -10.90
N ARG A 262 4.73 21.41 -10.21
CA ARG A 262 5.79 22.29 -9.68
C ARG A 262 6.81 21.49 -8.87
N GLN A 263 8.09 21.65 -9.19
CA GLN A 263 9.19 20.99 -8.50
C GLN A 263 9.62 21.74 -7.25
N VAL A 264 9.97 21.00 -6.21
CA VAL A 264 10.46 21.52 -4.93
C VAL A 264 11.77 20.83 -4.55
N SER A 265 12.55 21.45 -3.68
CA SER A 265 13.77 20.83 -3.14
C SER A 265 13.45 19.93 -1.95
N CYS A 266 14.21 18.86 -1.78
CA CYS A 266 14.37 18.16 -0.52
C CYS A 266 15.56 18.77 0.25
N HIS A 267 15.71 18.42 1.53
CA HIS A 267 16.85 18.86 2.33
C HIS A 267 17.49 17.67 3.04
N ILE A 268 18.72 17.85 3.50
CA ILE A 268 19.50 16.80 4.15
C ILE A 268 19.98 17.35 5.51
N THR A 269 19.83 16.51 6.52
CA THR A 269 20.45 16.69 7.84
C THR A 269 20.98 15.35 8.35
N HIS A 270 21.44 15.29 9.58
CA HIS A 270 22.04 14.10 10.16
C HIS A 270 21.67 13.98 11.65
N THR A 271 21.63 12.76 12.15
CA THR A 271 21.66 12.51 13.60
C THR A 271 23.03 12.88 14.17
N CYS A 272 23.12 13.12 15.45
CA CYS A 272 24.37 13.35 16.18
C CYS A 272 24.46 12.39 17.39
N GLU A 273 25.58 12.44 18.11
CA GLU A 273 25.78 11.57 19.28
C GLU A 273 24.70 11.76 20.34
N GLN A 274 24.31 13.01 20.62
CA GLN A 274 23.17 13.31 21.52
C GLN A 274 21.88 12.60 21.08
N THR A 275 21.59 12.57 19.78
CA THR A 275 20.43 11.85 19.22
C THR A 275 20.56 10.35 19.51
N HIS A 276 21.75 9.79 19.34
CA HIS A 276 22.00 8.37 19.59
C HIS A 276 21.87 8.02 21.08
N ASP A 277 22.30 8.90 21.99
CA ASP A 277 22.17 8.69 23.43
C ASP A 277 20.69 8.73 23.88
N ILE A 278 19.90 9.63 23.32
CA ILE A 278 18.45 9.70 23.56
C ILE A 278 17.79 8.38 23.10
N ILE A 279 18.17 7.88 21.92
CA ILE A 279 17.65 6.61 21.38
C ILE A 279 18.06 5.44 22.30
N ARG A 280 19.33 5.33 22.66
CA ARG A 280 19.84 4.27 23.56
C ARG A 280 19.08 4.26 24.90
N GLY A 281 18.87 5.45 25.48
CA GLY A 281 18.09 5.61 26.72
C GLY A 281 16.62 5.21 26.59
N GLY A 282 16.03 5.37 25.39
CA GLY A 282 14.64 5.00 25.10
C GLY A 282 14.42 3.52 24.76
N LEU A 283 15.49 2.73 24.53
CA LEU A 283 15.36 1.32 24.13
C LEU A 283 14.65 0.45 25.17
N VAL A 284 14.76 0.77 26.44
CA VAL A 284 14.11 0.01 27.55
C VAL A 284 12.59 -0.11 27.35
N ASP A 285 11.97 0.87 26.73
CA ASP A 285 10.52 0.92 26.47
C ASP A 285 10.18 0.65 24.99
N SER A 286 11.16 0.25 24.19
CA SER A 286 10.95 -0.08 22.78
C SER A 286 10.20 -1.40 22.65
N PRO A 287 9.12 -1.47 21.85
CA PRO A 287 8.38 -2.72 21.62
C PRO A 287 9.23 -3.82 21.00
N MET A 288 10.31 -3.46 20.30
CA MET A 288 11.30 -4.42 19.79
C MET A 288 12.18 -4.99 20.88
N ALA A 289 12.66 -4.16 21.82
CA ALA A 289 13.54 -4.59 22.90
C ALA A 289 12.79 -5.37 23.99
N THR A 290 11.53 -5.04 24.23
CA THR A 290 10.65 -5.72 25.21
C THR A 290 10.05 -7.02 24.69
N GLY A 291 10.23 -7.38 23.40
CA GLY A 291 9.60 -8.55 22.79
C GLY A 291 8.10 -8.42 22.54
N ALA A 292 7.53 -7.22 22.66
CA ALA A 292 6.12 -6.96 22.35
C ALA A 292 5.79 -7.12 20.88
N ILE A 293 6.78 -6.99 19.99
CA ILE A 293 6.71 -7.29 18.57
C ILE A 293 7.38 -8.64 18.32
N GLU A 294 6.61 -9.60 17.81
CA GLU A 294 7.09 -10.94 17.44
C GLU A 294 7.58 -10.97 15.98
N GLY A 295 7.07 -10.07 15.14
CA GLY A 295 7.34 -10.00 13.71
C GLY A 295 8.78 -9.61 13.39
N ALA A 296 9.40 -10.33 12.44
CA ALA A 296 10.68 -9.94 11.89
C ALA A 296 10.59 -8.59 11.16
N GLY A 297 11.60 -7.74 11.32
CA GLY A 297 11.72 -6.52 10.54
C GLY A 297 12.12 -6.83 9.09
N PRO A 298 11.50 -6.17 8.07
CA PRO A 298 11.89 -6.35 6.70
C PRO A 298 13.31 -5.81 6.44
N ARG A 299 14.01 -6.43 5.50
CA ARG A 299 15.42 -6.12 5.18
C ARG A 299 15.68 -4.66 4.82
N TYR A 300 14.69 -3.96 4.24
CA TYR A 300 14.87 -2.64 3.61
C TYR A 300 14.33 -1.46 4.44
N CYS A 301 13.74 -1.70 5.61
CA CYS A 301 13.19 -0.62 6.45
C CYS A 301 13.67 -0.76 7.91
N PRO A 302 14.99 -0.63 8.19
CA PRO A 302 15.48 -0.63 9.55
C PRO A 302 14.99 0.62 10.27
N SER A 303 14.57 0.47 11.53
CA SER A 303 14.26 1.61 12.39
C SER A 303 15.54 2.38 12.74
N ILE A 304 15.42 3.58 13.27
CA ILE A 304 16.59 4.33 13.72
C ILE A 304 17.25 3.63 14.91
N GLU A 305 16.46 2.96 15.76
CA GLU A 305 16.94 2.13 16.85
C GLU A 305 17.83 1.00 16.32
N ASP A 306 17.38 0.29 15.29
CA ASP A 306 18.17 -0.76 14.63
C ASP A 306 19.49 -0.23 14.09
N LYS A 307 19.48 0.97 13.50
CA LYS A 307 20.70 1.60 12.95
C LYS A 307 21.69 1.96 14.04
N VAL A 308 21.24 2.58 15.12
CA VAL A 308 22.08 3.02 16.24
C VAL A 308 22.69 1.81 16.97
N VAL A 309 21.96 0.71 17.10
CA VAL A 309 22.47 -0.51 17.73
C VAL A 309 23.41 -1.26 16.80
N ARG A 310 23.02 -1.53 15.54
CA ARG A 310 23.81 -2.34 14.61
C ARG A 310 25.07 -1.62 14.10
N PHE A 311 25.03 -0.31 14.04
CA PHE A 311 26.14 0.53 13.53
C PHE A 311 26.63 1.48 14.62
N ALA A 312 26.83 0.97 15.84
CA ALA A 312 27.21 1.75 17.00
C ALA A 312 28.50 2.58 16.82
N GLY A 313 29.40 2.18 15.92
CA GLY A 313 30.60 2.94 15.57
C GLY A 313 30.38 4.14 14.62
N LYS A 314 29.13 4.36 14.12
CA LYS A 314 28.83 5.54 13.30
C LYS A 314 28.35 6.69 14.15
N ALA A 315 29.04 7.83 14.08
CA ALA A 315 28.68 9.04 14.80
C ALA A 315 27.41 9.73 14.29
N SER A 316 26.97 9.42 13.06
CA SER A 316 25.78 10.04 12.47
C SER A 316 25.12 9.15 11.42
N HIS A 317 23.81 9.36 11.22
CA HIS A 317 23.00 8.79 10.15
C HIS A 317 22.33 9.91 9.38
N GLN A 318 22.36 9.82 8.05
CA GLN A 318 21.74 10.78 7.15
C GLN A 318 20.21 10.72 7.24
N ILE A 319 19.58 11.89 7.18
CA ILE A 319 18.14 12.09 7.18
C ILE A 319 17.77 12.94 5.97
N PHE A 320 16.82 12.47 5.17
CA PHE A 320 16.25 13.25 4.07
C PHE A 320 14.95 13.90 4.52
N ILE A 321 14.83 15.19 4.31
CA ILE A 321 13.67 16.00 4.64
C ILE A 321 12.86 16.14 3.37
N GLU A 322 11.80 15.37 3.29
CA GLU A 322 11.03 15.14 2.07
C GLU A 322 9.62 15.70 2.22
N PRO A 323 9.22 16.73 1.43
CA PRO A 323 7.84 17.23 1.43
C PRO A 323 6.84 16.15 1.06
N GLU A 324 5.69 16.12 1.72
CA GLU A 324 4.60 15.16 1.42
C GLU A 324 3.60 15.68 0.37
N GLY A 325 3.74 16.94 -0.06
CA GLY A 325 2.89 17.56 -1.08
C GLY A 325 3.18 19.04 -1.28
N LEU A 326 2.51 19.64 -2.25
CA LEU A 326 2.66 21.04 -2.63
C LEU A 326 1.81 21.99 -1.78
N ASP A 327 0.67 21.49 -1.28
CA ASP A 327 -0.33 22.23 -0.53
C ASP A 327 -0.41 21.79 0.95
N THR A 328 0.64 21.13 1.44
CA THR A 328 0.77 20.72 2.84
C THR A 328 2.10 21.17 3.41
N HIS A 329 2.13 21.44 4.70
CA HIS A 329 3.36 21.68 5.44
C HIS A 329 3.93 20.38 6.06
N GLU A 330 3.28 19.23 5.86
CA GLU A 330 3.78 17.98 6.37
C GLU A 330 5.06 17.55 5.64
N VAL A 331 6.06 17.15 6.43
CA VAL A 331 7.36 16.70 5.95
C VAL A 331 7.64 15.31 6.50
N TYR A 332 8.20 14.44 5.66
CA TYR A 332 8.65 13.10 5.97
C TYR A 332 10.16 13.11 6.22
N PRO A 333 10.65 12.96 7.46
CA PRO A 333 12.07 12.84 7.76
C PRO A 333 12.53 11.40 7.52
N ASN A 334 12.88 11.10 6.28
CA ASN A 334 13.29 9.76 5.86
C ASN A 334 14.63 9.37 6.50
N GLY A 335 14.65 8.27 7.22
CA GLY A 335 15.83 7.73 7.89
C GLY A 335 15.69 7.58 9.39
N ILE A 336 14.63 8.14 10.00
CA ILE A 336 14.35 8.05 11.44
C ILE A 336 13.01 7.35 11.76
N SER A 337 12.64 6.32 10.98
CA SER A 337 11.51 5.45 11.36
C SER A 337 11.73 4.91 12.76
N THR A 338 10.71 4.99 13.62
CA THR A 338 10.84 4.66 15.04
C THR A 338 9.53 4.17 15.63
N SER A 339 9.62 3.37 16.68
CA SER A 339 8.51 2.97 17.53
C SER A 339 8.72 3.33 19.00
N LEU A 340 9.70 4.16 19.30
CA LEU A 340 9.98 4.65 20.67
C LEU A 340 8.78 5.41 21.24
N ALA A 341 8.73 5.53 22.55
CA ALA A 341 7.72 6.34 23.25
C ALA A 341 7.71 7.78 22.75
N PHE A 342 6.55 8.43 22.77
CA PHE A 342 6.37 9.73 22.12
C PHE A 342 7.28 10.83 22.69
N ASP A 343 7.49 10.87 23.98
CA ASP A 343 8.41 11.80 24.65
C ASP A 343 9.88 11.60 24.19
N VAL A 344 10.25 10.34 23.93
CA VAL A 344 11.57 10.03 23.36
C VAL A 344 11.64 10.50 21.90
N GLN A 345 10.56 10.33 21.14
CA GLN A 345 10.50 10.85 19.74
C GLN A 345 10.66 12.37 19.71
N GLU A 346 10.01 13.11 20.60
CA GLU A 346 10.17 14.58 20.66
C GLU A 346 11.62 14.98 20.96
N ARG A 347 12.24 14.33 21.96
CA ARG A 347 13.64 14.63 22.32
C ARG A 347 14.60 14.27 21.20
N LEU A 348 14.46 13.10 20.56
CA LEU A 348 15.34 12.71 19.44
C LEU A 348 15.18 13.63 18.24
N VAL A 349 13.95 14.01 17.88
CA VAL A 349 13.70 14.95 16.77
C VAL A 349 14.35 16.29 17.05
N ARG A 350 14.13 16.86 18.23
CA ARG A 350 14.66 18.17 18.61
C ARG A 350 16.19 18.19 18.87
N SER A 351 16.83 17.03 18.92
CA SER A 351 18.30 16.93 18.97
C SER A 351 18.97 17.00 17.59
N ILE A 352 18.19 16.95 16.50
CA ILE A 352 18.69 16.98 15.13
C ILE A 352 18.85 18.42 14.68
N THR A 353 19.99 18.72 14.01
CA THR A 353 20.28 20.07 13.48
C THR A 353 19.17 20.56 12.57
N GLY A 354 18.66 21.76 12.85
CA GLY A 354 17.55 22.41 12.15
C GLY A 354 16.17 21.99 12.65
N PHE A 355 16.09 21.05 13.60
CA PHE A 355 14.84 20.52 14.16
C PHE A 355 14.62 20.92 15.64
N GLU A 356 15.45 21.80 16.17
CA GLU A 356 15.43 22.16 17.60
C GLU A 356 14.07 22.69 18.07
N GLN A 357 13.30 23.29 17.16
CA GLN A 357 11.95 23.80 17.39
C GLN A 357 10.87 22.96 16.69
N ALA A 358 11.23 21.77 16.19
CA ALA A 358 10.33 20.95 15.40
C ALA A 358 9.06 20.57 16.16
N HIS A 359 7.91 20.69 15.47
CA HIS A 359 6.61 20.23 15.91
C HIS A 359 6.25 18.95 15.19
N ILE A 360 6.00 17.88 15.96
CA ILE A 360 5.54 16.60 15.43
C ILE A 360 4.03 16.66 15.23
N THR A 361 3.57 16.50 14.00
CA THR A 361 2.14 16.47 13.65
C THR A 361 1.54 15.07 13.81
N ARG A 362 2.37 14.03 13.64
CA ARG A 362 1.99 12.61 13.83
C ARG A 362 3.17 11.84 14.40
N PRO A 363 2.97 10.98 15.42
CA PRO A 363 4.04 10.15 15.94
C PRO A 363 4.53 9.14 14.90
N GLY A 364 5.79 8.75 14.99
CA GLY A 364 6.31 7.54 14.37
C GLY A 364 5.74 6.31 15.07
N TYR A 365 5.57 5.21 14.33
CA TYR A 365 5.07 3.97 14.90
C TYR A 365 5.62 2.76 14.16
N ALA A 366 5.62 1.60 14.83
CA ALA A 366 5.72 0.32 14.15
C ALA A 366 4.32 -0.26 13.94
N ILE A 367 4.14 -0.96 12.83
CA ILE A 367 2.96 -1.78 12.59
C ILE A 367 3.38 -3.23 12.38
N GLU A 368 2.71 -4.13 13.07
CA GLU A 368 2.86 -5.56 12.96
C GLU A 368 1.59 -6.15 12.32
N TYR A 369 1.76 -7.10 11.40
CA TYR A 369 0.67 -7.65 10.60
C TYR A 369 0.97 -9.07 10.13
N ASP A 370 -0.08 -9.81 9.76
CA ASP A 370 0.05 -11.15 9.21
C ASP A 370 0.54 -11.14 7.76
N PHE A 371 1.44 -12.05 7.43
CA PHE A 371 1.80 -12.36 6.07
C PHE A 371 1.78 -13.87 5.84
N PHE A 372 1.65 -14.27 4.58
CA PHE A 372 1.60 -15.66 4.16
C PHE A 372 2.89 -16.04 3.44
N ASP A 373 3.39 -17.24 3.71
CA ASP A 373 4.64 -17.74 3.13
C ASP A 373 4.50 -17.87 1.60
N PRO A 374 5.31 -17.15 0.80
CA PRO A 374 5.20 -17.18 -0.65
C PRO A 374 5.53 -18.56 -1.26
N ARG A 375 6.10 -19.50 -0.49
CA ARG A 375 6.29 -20.89 -0.93
C ARG A 375 4.96 -21.64 -1.09
N ASP A 376 3.86 -21.15 -0.51
CA ASP A 376 2.52 -21.68 -0.69
C ASP A 376 1.86 -21.20 -2.00
N LEU A 377 2.57 -20.36 -2.78
CA LEU A 377 2.10 -19.85 -4.05
C LEU A 377 2.73 -20.61 -5.23
N GLN A 378 1.99 -20.64 -6.32
CA GLN A 378 2.50 -20.94 -7.65
C GLN A 378 3.24 -19.70 -8.21
N ALA A 379 3.98 -19.86 -9.30
CA ALA A 379 4.64 -18.72 -9.97
C ALA A 379 3.64 -17.67 -10.51
N SER A 380 2.39 -18.08 -10.73
CA SER A 380 1.26 -17.21 -11.11
C SER A 380 0.74 -16.32 -9.96
N LEU A 381 1.25 -16.51 -8.72
CA LEU A 381 0.76 -15.97 -7.45
C LEU A 381 -0.59 -16.54 -6.99
N GLU A 382 -1.10 -17.57 -7.64
CA GLU A 382 -2.22 -18.38 -7.14
C GLU A 382 -1.75 -19.27 -5.99
N THR A 383 -2.59 -19.48 -4.98
CA THR A 383 -2.27 -20.41 -3.89
C THR A 383 -2.29 -21.86 -4.39
N ARG A 384 -1.43 -22.70 -3.80
CA ARG A 384 -1.36 -24.13 -4.15
C ARG A 384 -2.52 -24.96 -3.61
N VAL A 385 -3.20 -24.43 -2.58
CA VAL A 385 -4.20 -25.16 -1.79
C VAL A 385 -5.63 -24.73 -2.06
N ILE A 386 -5.84 -23.51 -2.55
CA ILE A 386 -7.17 -23.00 -2.89
C ILE A 386 -7.13 -22.45 -4.32
N GLY A 387 -7.79 -23.14 -5.23
CA GLY A 387 -7.88 -22.74 -6.62
C GLY A 387 -8.62 -21.41 -6.78
N GLY A 388 -8.13 -20.54 -7.67
CA GLY A 388 -8.70 -19.22 -7.94
C GLY A 388 -8.35 -18.15 -6.89
N LEU A 389 -7.63 -18.48 -5.81
CA LEU A 389 -7.18 -17.52 -4.80
C LEU A 389 -5.75 -17.06 -5.07
N PHE A 390 -5.56 -15.78 -5.32
CA PHE A 390 -4.26 -15.14 -5.58
C PHE A 390 -3.88 -14.20 -4.44
N LEU A 391 -2.60 -14.16 -4.09
CA LEU A 391 -2.06 -13.25 -3.07
C LEU A 391 -1.03 -12.32 -3.72
N ALA A 392 -1.08 -11.01 -3.44
CA ALA A 392 -0.12 -10.05 -3.99
C ALA A 392 0.23 -8.92 -3.02
N GLY A 393 1.49 -8.49 -3.03
CA GLY A 393 2.00 -7.40 -2.23
C GLY A 393 2.46 -7.83 -0.83
N GLN A 394 2.22 -6.99 0.17
CA GLN A 394 2.73 -7.21 1.54
C GLN A 394 2.23 -8.50 2.18
N ILE A 395 1.09 -9.01 1.79
CA ILE A 395 0.57 -10.31 2.22
C ILE A 395 1.54 -11.47 1.90
N ASN A 396 2.41 -11.29 0.90
CA ASN A 396 3.46 -12.23 0.51
C ASN A 396 4.85 -11.87 1.07
N GLY A 397 4.92 -10.91 2.00
CA GLY A 397 6.17 -10.49 2.61
C GLY A 397 6.95 -9.43 1.82
N THR A 398 6.41 -8.84 0.74
CA THR A 398 7.03 -7.67 0.10
C THR A 398 6.88 -6.44 1.00
N THR A 399 7.77 -5.45 0.86
CA THR A 399 7.81 -4.29 1.73
C THR A 399 7.87 -2.95 1.01
N GLY A 400 7.87 -2.94 -0.33
CA GLY A 400 7.86 -1.73 -1.15
C GLY A 400 6.59 -1.60 -1.98
N TYR A 401 6.29 -0.36 -2.39
CA TYR A 401 5.15 -0.05 -3.26
C TYR A 401 5.31 -0.70 -4.63
N GLU A 402 6.53 -0.67 -5.15
CA GLU A 402 6.90 -1.14 -6.47
C GLU A 402 6.78 -2.67 -6.58
N GLU A 403 7.28 -3.38 -5.56
CA GLU A 403 7.17 -4.84 -5.48
C GLU A 403 5.70 -5.27 -5.34
N ALA A 404 4.94 -4.52 -4.53
CA ALA A 404 3.51 -4.78 -4.36
C ALA A 404 2.74 -4.55 -5.66
N ALA A 405 3.03 -3.47 -6.39
CA ALA A 405 2.43 -3.15 -7.68
C ALA A 405 2.76 -4.21 -8.73
N ALA A 406 4.02 -4.64 -8.83
CA ALA A 406 4.45 -5.70 -9.75
C ALA A 406 3.72 -7.01 -9.48
N GLN A 407 3.65 -7.45 -8.21
CA GLN A 407 2.89 -8.64 -7.85
C GLN A 407 1.40 -8.48 -8.13
N GLY A 408 0.84 -7.29 -7.86
CA GLY A 408 -0.56 -6.99 -8.15
C GLY A 408 -0.89 -7.15 -9.63
N LEU A 409 -0.07 -6.54 -10.50
CA LEU A 409 -0.22 -6.65 -11.95
C LEU A 409 -0.20 -8.12 -12.41
N ILE A 410 0.79 -8.91 -11.96
CA ILE A 410 0.91 -10.33 -12.32
C ILE A 410 -0.28 -11.15 -11.79
N ALA A 411 -0.71 -10.93 -10.55
CA ALA A 411 -1.83 -11.64 -9.97
C ALA A 411 -3.14 -11.33 -10.70
N GLY A 412 -3.41 -10.04 -10.98
CA GLY A 412 -4.60 -9.60 -11.71
C GLY A 412 -4.63 -10.12 -13.15
N LEU A 413 -3.49 -10.07 -13.85
CA LEU A 413 -3.31 -10.64 -15.17
C LEU A 413 -3.62 -12.15 -15.17
N ASN A 414 -3.06 -12.91 -14.21
CA ASN A 414 -3.24 -14.36 -14.16
C ASN A 414 -4.65 -14.76 -13.70
N ALA A 415 -5.25 -14.01 -12.78
CA ALA A 415 -6.66 -14.21 -12.42
C ALA A 415 -7.58 -14.05 -13.64
N ALA A 416 -7.36 -13.01 -14.46
CA ALA A 416 -8.11 -12.79 -15.70
C ALA A 416 -7.86 -13.91 -16.74
N ARG A 417 -6.60 -14.33 -16.93
CA ARG A 417 -6.27 -15.42 -17.84
C ARG A 417 -6.94 -16.74 -17.43
N GLN A 418 -6.94 -17.02 -16.13
CA GLN A 418 -7.58 -18.22 -15.58
C GLN A 418 -9.08 -18.26 -15.89
N VAL A 419 -9.82 -17.18 -15.65
CA VAL A 419 -11.27 -17.13 -15.93
C VAL A 419 -11.57 -17.16 -17.43
N GLN A 420 -10.62 -16.76 -18.28
CA GLN A 420 -10.69 -16.89 -19.72
C GLN A 420 -10.26 -18.28 -20.25
N GLY A 421 -9.90 -19.21 -19.36
CA GLY A 421 -9.41 -20.56 -19.75
C GLY A 421 -8.03 -20.53 -20.43
N ARG A 422 -7.22 -19.48 -20.21
CA ARG A 422 -5.86 -19.35 -20.76
C ARG A 422 -4.83 -19.83 -19.75
N ALA A 423 -3.72 -20.36 -20.22
CA ALA A 423 -2.59 -20.72 -19.36
C ALA A 423 -2.04 -19.49 -18.61
N PRO A 424 -1.56 -19.62 -17.37
CA PRO A 424 -0.93 -18.53 -16.64
C PRO A 424 0.29 -18.00 -17.40
N TRP A 425 0.55 -16.70 -17.24
CA TRP A 425 1.77 -16.09 -17.75
C TRP A 425 2.68 -15.71 -16.57
N THR A 426 3.92 -16.14 -16.63
CA THR A 426 4.93 -15.81 -15.62
C THR A 426 6.25 -15.52 -16.31
N PRO A 427 6.93 -14.42 -16.01
CA PRO A 427 8.24 -14.14 -16.59
C PRO A 427 9.29 -15.13 -16.03
N ARG A 428 10.27 -15.50 -16.85
CA ARG A 428 11.43 -16.26 -16.39
C ARG A 428 12.42 -15.35 -15.66
N ARG A 429 13.35 -15.95 -14.94
CA ARG A 429 14.41 -15.22 -14.19
C ARG A 429 15.32 -14.34 -15.05
N ASP A 430 15.40 -14.64 -16.34
CA ASP A 430 16.19 -13.90 -17.34
C ASP A 430 15.36 -12.89 -18.15
N GLU A 431 14.05 -12.80 -17.89
CA GLU A 431 13.12 -11.91 -18.61
C GLU A 431 12.66 -10.71 -17.77
N ALA A 432 12.71 -10.80 -16.43
CA ALA A 432 12.25 -9.75 -15.54
C ALA A 432 13.07 -9.68 -14.23
N TYR A 433 13.04 -8.50 -13.62
CA TYR A 433 13.66 -8.22 -12.32
C TYR A 433 12.79 -8.79 -11.20
#